data_1383109ed423731c7986ebe831c29d25
#
_entry.id   1383109ed423731c7986ebe831c29d25
#
_cell.length_a   1.000
_cell.length_b   1.000
_cell.length_c   1.000
_cell.angle_alpha   90.00
_cell.angle_beta   90.00
_cell.angle_gamma   90.00
#
_symmetry.space_group_name_H-M   'P 1'
#
loop_
_entity.id
_entity.type
_entity.pdbx_description
1 polymer ?
#
loop_
_entity_poly.entity_id
_entity_poly.type
_entity_poly.pdbx_seq_one_letter_code
_entity_poly.pdbx_strand_id
1 'polypeptide(L)'
;APDKTKGDPGEFDQEAWDYWAELFRSRGLDPDVQIVHGNVKDNFWMMGETGPCGPCSELHVDLTPEGNTKGSLVNKDSDQCIEIWNLVFIQYNAESDGSMRNLPACHVDTGMGFERACSIMQCTDGFKDFFRKPSNYATDVFRPLFDRLEALSGRKYADVYPAPGSKRVEAGDDTL
;
A
#
# COMPACT_ATOMS: atom_id res chain seq x y z
N ALA A 1 5.44 13.87 9.24
CA ALA A 1 4.99 15.27 9.46
C ALA A 1 5.42 16.14 8.27
N PRO A 2 4.62 17.15 7.88
CA PRO A 2 4.96 18.02 6.75
C PRO A 2 6.30 18.72 6.94
N ASP A 3 7.08 18.78 5.87
CA ASP A 3 8.37 19.51 5.86
C ASP A 3 8.17 20.86 5.13
N LYS A 4 7.87 21.89 5.90
CA LYS A 4 7.64 23.24 5.34
C LYS A 4 8.86 23.81 4.64
N THR A 5 10.07 23.34 4.95
CA THR A 5 11.30 23.78 4.27
C THR A 5 11.37 23.28 2.84
N LYS A 6 10.63 22.21 2.54
CA LYS A 6 10.48 21.63 1.20
C LYS A 6 9.19 22.03 0.49
N GLY A 7 8.41 22.90 1.11
CA GLY A 7 7.17 23.41 0.53
C GLY A 7 5.98 22.45 0.64
N ASP A 8 6.00 21.54 1.60
CA ASP A 8 4.88 20.63 1.84
C ASP A 8 3.58 21.45 2.08
N PRO A 9 2.50 21.16 1.33
CA PRO A 9 1.30 22.00 1.33
C PRO A 9 0.46 21.87 2.60
N GLY A 10 0.45 20.69 3.21
CA GLY A 10 -0.38 20.37 4.38
C GLY A 10 0.23 20.79 5.71
N GLU A 11 -0.58 20.74 6.75
CA GLU A 11 -0.15 20.73 8.15
C GLU A 11 -0.15 19.31 8.70
N PHE A 12 0.42 19.10 9.89
CA PHE A 12 0.29 17.81 10.56
C PHE A 12 -1.18 17.57 10.92
N ASP A 13 -1.71 16.42 10.51
CA ASP A 13 -3.09 16.04 10.76
C ASP A 13 -3.21 15.41 12.16
N GLN A 14 -3.39 16.27 13.17
CA GLN A 14 -3.54 15.83 14.55
C GLN A 14 -4.82 15.02 14.76
N GLU A 15 -5.90 15.38 14.06
CA GLU A 15 -7.18 14.69 14.18
C GLU A 15 -7.07 13.24 13.68
N ALA A 16 -6.49 13.02 12.51
CA ALA A 16 -6.26 11.68 11.99
C ALA A 16 -5.32 10.87 12.92
N TRP A 17 -4.26 11.51 13.45
CA TRP A 17 -3.36 10.86 14.40
C TRP A 17 -4.10 10.44 15.67
N ASP A 18 -4.97 11.29 16.22
CA ASP A 18 -5.72 11.00 17.44
C ASP A 18 -6.68 9.81 17.24
N TYR A 19 -7.40 9.74 16.11
CA TYR A 19 -8.25 8.60 15.78
C TYR A 19 -7.46 7.30 15.63
N TRP A 20 -6.34 7.31 14.91
CA TRP A 20 -5.49 6.14 14.79
C TRP A 20 -4.91 5.73 16.13
N ALA A 21 -4.46 6.67 16.95
CA ALA A 21 -3.91 6.41 18.26
C ALA A 21 -4.95 5.77 19.21
N GLU A 22 -6.20 6.21 19.17
CA GLU A 22 -7.29 5.59 19.92
C GLU A 22 -7.52 4.14 19.49
N LEU A 23 -7.56 3.89 18.19
CA LEU A 23 -7.73 2.55 17.63
C LEU A 23 -6.59 1.61 18.05
N PHE A 24 -5.34 2.03 17.95
CA PHE A 24 -4.20 1.23 18.38
C PHE A 24 -4.20 0.96 19.87
N ARG A 25 -4.46 1.97 20.70
CA ARG A 25 -4.59 1.81 22.17
C ARG A 25 -5.70 0.84 22.54
N SER A 26 -6.84 0.88 21.83
CA SER A 26 -7.97 -0.04 22.08
C SER A 26 -7.60 -1.51 21.83
N ARG A 27 -6.53 -1.76 21.08
CA ARG A 27 -5.97 -3.09 20.78
C ARG A 27 -4.72 -3.41 21.60
N GLY A 28 -4.37 -2.57 22.58
CA GLY A 28 -3.18 -2.76 23.41
C GLY A 28 -1.87 -2.47 22.69
N LEU A 29 -1.92 -1.73 21.57
CA LEU A 29 -0.76 -1.35 20.78
C LEU A 29 -0.34 0.08 21.13
N ASP A 30 0.97 0.35 21.02
CA ASP A 30 1.54 1.67 21.28
C ASP A 30 1.48 2.53 20.01
N PRO A 31 0.69 3.61 19.97
CA PRO A 31 0.59 4.47 18.80
C PRO A 31 1.91 5.15 18.43
N ASP A 32 2.78 5.46 19.39
CA ASP A 32 4.07 6.08 19.12
C ASP A 32 5.04 5.13 18.39
N VAL A 33 4.73 3.83 18.39
CA VAL A 33 5.46 2.80 17.64
C VAL A 33 4.75 2.46 16.33
N GLN A 34 3.42 2.39 16.35
CA GLN A 34 2.64 1.88 15.21
C GLN A 34 2.31 2.97 14.18
N ILE A 35 2.28 4.24 14.58
CA ILE A 35 2.01 5.34 13.65
C ILE A 35 3.32 5.96 13.19
N VAL A 36 3.66 5.72 11.94
CA VAL A 36 4.86 6.30 11.30
C VAL A 36 4.48 7.58 10.59
N HIS A 37 5.20 8.67 10.88
CA HIS A 37 4.95 9.94 10.23
C HIS A 37 5.57 9.95 8.83
N GLY A 38 4.74 10.12 7.81
CA GLY A 38 5.17 10.35 6.44
C GLY A 38 5.34 11.84 6.11
N ASN A 39 5.58 12.12 4.86
CA ASN A 39 5.74 13.47 4.29
C ASN A 39 4.92 13.55 2.97
N VAL A 40 5.09 14.63 2.20
CA VAL A 40 4.35 14.81 0.94
C VAL A 40 4.59 13.68 -0.06
N LYS A 41 5.76 13.06 -0.07
CA LYS A 41 6.06 11.95 -0.98
C LYS A 41 5.21 10.72 -0.67
N ASP A 42 5.01 10.44 0.62
CA ASP A 42 4.38 9.20 1.08
C ASP A 42 2.91 9.41 1.46
N ASN A 43 2.57 10.57 2.05
CA ASN A 43 1.23 10.83 2.59
C ASN A 43 0.56 12.08 1.99
N PHE A 44 0.70 12.26 0.68
CA PHE A 44 -0.05 13.26 -0.08
C PHE A 44 -0.47 12.67 -1.43
N TRP A 45 -1.75 12.43 -1.58
CA TRP A 45 -2.29 11.83 -2.79
C TRP A 45 -2.69 12.91 -3.80
N MET A 46 -2.40 12.67 -5.07
CA MET A 46 -2.82 13.50 -6.19
C MET A 46 -3.44 12.64 -7.28
N MET A 47 -4.56 13.09 -7.84
CA MET A 47 -5.21 12.38 -8.95
C MET A 47 -4.34 12.35 -10.21
N GLY A 48 -3.50 13.36 -10.40
CA GLY A 48 -2.58 13.50 -11.52
C GLY A 48 -1.75 14.79 -11.36
N GLU A 49 -1.24 15.31 -12.47
CA GLU A 49 -0.54 16.62 -12.46
C GLU A 49 -1.46 17.76 -12.05
N THR A 50 -2.75 17.63 -12.35
CA THR A 50 -3.82 18.58 -11.96
C THR A 50 -5.02 17.81 -11.44
N GLY A 51 -5.86 18.48 -10.63
CA GLY A 51 -7.09 17.90 -10.12
C GLY A 51 -7.12 17.76 -8.59
N PRO A 52 -8.12 17.05 -8.07
CA PRO A 52 -8.28 16.86 -6.63
C PRO A 52 -7.07 16.22 -5.99
N CYS A 53 -6.69 16.71 -4.82
CA CYS A 53 -5.56 16.20 -4.04
C CYS A 53 -5.72 16.52 -2.55
N GLY A 54 -4.89 15.85 -1.74
CA GLY A 54 -4.87 16.12 -0.30
C GLY A 54 -4.00 15.13 0.47
N PRO A 55 -3.80 15.38 1.77
CA PRO A 55 -3.07 14.48 2.64
C PRO A 55 -3.80 13.14 2.76
N CYS A 56 -3.07 12.09 3.12
CA CYS A 56 -3.65 10.77 3.32
C CYS A 56 -3.01 10.04 4.51
N SER A 57 -3.77 9.06 5.02
CA SER A 57 -3.28 8.03 5.91
C SER A 57 -3.24 6.70 5.17
N GLU A 58 -2.24 5.89 5.45
CA GLU A 58 -2.09 4.57 4.85
C GLU A 58 -2.08 3.49 5.91
N LEU A 59 -2.73 2.38 5.63
CA LEU A 59 -2.66 1.19 6.46
C LEU A 59 -1.70 0.19 5.83
N HIS A 60 -0.63 -0.14 6.56
CA HIS A 60 0.37 -1.13 6.17
C HIS A 60 0.25 -2.39 7.01
N VAL A 61 0.52 -3.54 6.42
CA VAL A 61 0.58 -4.82 7.12
C VAL A 61 2.03 -5.29 7.17
N ASP A 62 2.52 -5.50 8.38
CA ASP A 62 3.81 -6.11 8.63
C ASP A 62 3.70 -7.63 8.50
N LEU A 63 4.39 -8.18 7.53
CA LEU A 63 4.37 -9.60 7.15
C LEU A 63 5.66 -10.32 7.57
N THR A 64 6.46 -9.68 8.41
CA THR A 64 7.62 -10.38 8.98
C THR A 64 7.17 -11.49 9.94
N PRO A 65 7.96 -12.55 10.12
CA PRO A 65 7.62 -13.61 11.05
C PRO A 65 7.39 -13.13 12.50
N GLU A 66 8.06 -12.05 12.90
CA GLU A 66 7.90 -11.40 14.20
C GLU A 66 6.62 -10.57 14.28
N GLY A 67 6.05 -10.18 13.13
CA GLY A 67 4.80 -9.43 13.02
C GLY A 67 4.85 -8.00 13.55
N ASN A 68 6.01 -7.50 13.95
CA ASN A 68 6.16 -6.15 14.46
C ASN A 68 7.60 -5.62 14.34
N THR A 69 7.88 -4.96 13.23
CA THR A 69 9.15 -4.26 13.00
C THR A 69 9.17 -2.83 13.56
N LYS A 70 8.19 -2.49 14.38
CA LYS A 70 8.05 -1.15 14.96
C LYS A 70 8.00 -0.03 13.92
N GLY A 71 7.31 -0.29 12.81
CA GLY A 71 7.14 0.66 11.71
C GLY A 71 8.40 0.88 10.85
N SER A 72 9.51 0.19 11.12
CA SER A 72 10.78 0.44 10.42
C SER A 72 10.76 0.10 8.93
N LEU A 73 9.82 -0.73 8.48
CA LEU A 73 9.66 -1.13 7.08
C LEU A 73 8.60 -0.33 6.32
N VAL A 74 7.84 0.52 7.00
CA VAL A 74 6.82 1.37 6.36
C VAL A 74 7.48 2.31 5.37
N ASN A 75 6.98 2.34 4.12
CA ASN A 75 7.49 3.17 3.01
C ASN A 75 9.00 2.97 2.73
N LYS A 76 9.47 1.70 2.83
CA LYS A 76 10.87 1.31 2.54
C LYS A 76 10.98 0.37 1.34
N ASP A 77 9.94 0.29 0.50
CA ASP A 77 9.88 -0.62 -0.67
C ASP A 77 10.12 -2.09 -0.26
N SER A 78 9.69 -2.46 0.96
CA SER A 78 9.83 -3.82 1.47
C SER A 78 8.63 -4.67 1.07
N ASP A 79 8.91 -5.86 0.54
CA ASP A 79 7.86 -6.86 0.27
C ASP A 79 7.32 -7.53 1.55
N GLN A 80 7.93 -7.24 2.69
CA GLN A 80 7.49 -7.70 4.01
C GLN A 80 6.64 -6.67 4.77
N CYS A 81 6.42 -5.48 4.22
CA CYS A 81 5.51 -4.49 4.78
C CYS A 81 4.75 -3.81 3.65
N ILE A 82 3.50 -4.18 3.50
CA ILE A 82 2.70 -3.85 2.31
C ILE A 82 1.58 -2.89 2.69
N GLU A 83 1.50 -1.77 1.98
CA GLU A 83 0.32 -0.90 2.01
C GLU A 83 -0.88 -1.65 1.43
N ILE A 84 -1.99 -1.66 2.17
CA ILE A 84 -3.25 -2.28 1.76
C ILE A 84 -4.39 -1.29 1.57
N TRP A 85 -4.33 -0.14 2.24
CA TRP A 85 -5.42 0.82 2.22
C TRP A 85 -4.88 2.25 2.30
N ASN A 86 -5.38 3.11 1.41
CA ASN A 86 -5.11 4.54 1.43
C ASN A 86 -6.40 5.31 1.73
N LEU A 87 -6.38 6.16 2.74
CA LEU A 87 -7.48 7.01 3.16
C LEU A 87 -7.11 8.46 2.81
N VAL A 88 -7.68 8.97 1.72
CA VAL A 88 -7.36 10.29 1.17
C VAL A 88 -8.33 11.35 1.69
N PHE A 89 -7.80 12.44 2.21
CA PHE A 89 -8.54 13.61 2.68
C PHE A 89 -8.42 14.72 1.63
N ILE A 90 -9.29 14.71 0.64
CA ILE A 90 -9.27 15.66 -0.48
C ILE A 90 -9.67 17.04 0.02
N GLN A 91 -8.74 17.97 -0.01
CA GLN A 91 -8.88 19.33 0.48
C GLN A 91 -8.54 20.40 -0.57
N TYR A 92 -7.76 20.01 -1.59
CA TYR A 92 -7.20 20.92 -2.57
C TYR A 92 -7.50 20.47 -3.99
N ASN A 93 -7.37 21.42 -4.92
CA ASN A 93 -7.23 21.14 -6.35
C ASN A 93 -5.85 21.64 -6.79
N ALA A 94 -5.06 20.76 -7.39
CA ALA A 94 -3.80 21.14 -8.03
C ALA A 94 -4.09 21.80 -9.38
N GLU A 95 -3.55 22.97 -9.59
CA GLU A 95 -3.73 23.76 -10.82
C GLU A 95 -2.52 23.57 -11.75
N SER A 96 -2.70 23.90 -13.03
CA SER A 96 -1.66 23.70 -14.05
C SER A 96 -0.40 24.59 -13.87
N ASP A 97 -0.49 25.62 -13.06
CA ASP A 97 0.64 26.47 -12.70
C ASP A 97 1.42 25.98 -11.47
N GLY A 98 1.04 24.82 -10.93
CA GLY A 98 1.63 24.22 -9.74
C GLY A 98 1.07 24.74 -8.41
N SER A 99 0.11 25.68 -8.45
CA SER A 99 -0.56 26.14 -7.23
C SER A 99 -1.60 25.14 -6.73
N MET A 100 -1.93 25.24 -5.44
CA MET A 100 -2.99 24.43 -4.82
C MET A 100 -4.10 25.35 -4.32
N ARG A 101 -5.28 25.15 -4.86
CA ARG A 101 -6.48 25.89 -4.49
C ARG A 101 -7.32 25.05 -3.51
N ASN A 102 -7.72 25.64 -2.40
CA ASN A 102 -8.65 24.98 -1.48
C ASN A 102 -9.98 24.67 -2.16
N LEU A 103 -10.49 23.49 -1.93
CA LEU A 103 -11.85 23.12 -2.33
C LEU A 103 -12.88 23.79 -1.39
N PRO A 104 -14.10 24.04 -1.88
CA PRO A 104 -15.16 24.64 -1.06
C PRO A 104 -15.66 23.69 0.05
N ALA A 105 -15.40 22.41 -0.05
CA ALA A 105 -15.69 21.37 0.94
C ALA A 105 -14.59 20.33 0.95
N CYS A 106 -14.34 19.73 2.10
CA CYS A 106 -13.44 18.58 2.24
C CYS A 106 -14.19 17.28 1.94
N HIS A 107 -13.50 16.34 1.34
CA HIS A 107 -14.04 15.03 0.99
C HIS A 107 -13.09 13.93 1.46
N VAL A 108 -13.65 12.77 1.78
CA VAL A 108 -12.86 11.56 2.04
C VAL A 108 -13.07 10.62 0.87
N ASP A 109 -11.97 10.18 0.27
CA ASP A 109 -11.95 9.12 -0.73
C ASP A 109 -10.99 8.03 -0.25
N THR A 110 -11.38 6.77 -0.40
CA THR A 110 -10.55 5.67 0.07
C THR A 110 -10.32 4.64 -1.01
N GLY A 111 -9.09 4.12 -1.08
CA GLY A 111 -8.72 3.04 -1.97
C GLY A 111 -8.08 1.90 -1.21
N MET A 112 -8.70 0.71 -1.26
CA MET A 112 -8.16 -0.51 -0.69
C MET A 112 -7.72 -1.46 -1.79
N GLY A 113 -6.49 -1.99 -1.69
CA GLY A 113 -5.99 -3.00 -2.61
C GLY A 113 -6.67 -4.35 -2.37
N PHE A 114 -7.75 -4.62 -3.11
CA PHE A 114 -8.50 -5.87 -2.97
C PHE A 114 -7.61 -7.09 -3.16
N GLU A 115 -6.83 -7.13 -4.24
CA GLU A 115 -5.92 -8.24 -4.55
C GLU A 115 -4.82 -8.38 -3.49
N ARG A 116 -4.29 -7.26 -2.98
CA ARG A 116 -3.31 -7.28 -1.88
C ARG A 116 -3.90 -7.86 -0.61
N ALA A 117 -5.10 -7.42 -0.23
CA ALA A 117 -5.79 -7.95 0.94
C ALA A 117 -6.07 -9.45 0.81
N CYS A 118 -6.58 -9.89 -0.36
CA CYS A 118 -6.80 -11.30 -0.64
C CYS A 118 -5.50 -12.12 -0.56
N SER A 119 -4.42 -11.62 -1.16
CA SER A 119 -3.13 -12.33 -1.16
C SER A 119 -2.55 -12.47 0.24
N ILE A 120 -2.62 -11.41 1.06
CA ILE A 120 -2.18 -11.47 2.45
C ILE A 120 -3.01 -12.50 3.23
N MET A 121 -4.32 -12.43 3.16
CA MET A 121 -5.20 -13.34 3.89
C MET A 121 -4.98 -14.81 3.50
N GLN A 122 -4.83 -15.10 2.21
CA GLN A 122 -4.68 -16.47 1.73
C GLN A 122 -3.26 -17.01 1.92
N CYS A 123 -2.23 -16.19 1.68
CA CYS A 123 -0.85 -16.63 1.88
C CYS A 123 -0.47 -16.79 3.35
N THR A 124 -1.08 -16.01 4.24
CA THR A 124 -0.80 -16.09 5.68
C THR A 124 -1.76 -17.00 6.44
N ASP A 125 -2.66 -17.72 5.78
CA ASP A 125 -3.73 -18.49 6.44
C ASP A 125 -4.47 -17.66 7.51
N GLY A 126 -4.89 -16.46 7.14
CA GLY A 126 -5.56 -15.53 8.05
C GLY A 126 -4.64 -15.05 9.19
N PHE A 127 -3.43 -14.64 8.88
CA PHE A 127 -2.40 -14.15 9.82
C PHE A 127 -1.87 -15.20 10.81
N LYS A 128 -1.80 -16.46 10.40
CA LYS A 128 -1.21 -17.56 11.20
C LYS A 128 0.15 -18.02 10.69
N ASP A 129 0.41 -17.86 9.39
CA ASP A 129 1.65 -18.29 8.74
C ASP A 129 2.25 -17.13 7.95
N PHE A 130 3.42 -16.65 8.36
CA PHE A 130 4.14 -15.53 7.73
C PHE A 130 5.37 -15.97 6.93
N PHE A 131 5.53 -17.29 6.69
CA PHE A 131 6.66 -17.83 5.93
C PHE A 131 6.42 -17.82 4.42
N ARG A 132 5.18 -17.59 3.97
CA ARG A 132 4.84 -17.50 2.56
C ARG A 132 4.83 -16.06 2.10
N LYS A 133 5.55 -15.78 1.01
CA LYS A 133 5.47 -14.47 0.36
C LYS A 133 4.08 -14.29 -0.27
N PRO A 134 3.35 -13.22 0.04
CA PRO A 134 2.09 -12.93 -0.62
C PRO A 134 2.28 -12.72 -2.13
N SER A 135 1.42 -13.34 -2.92
CA SER A 135 1.33 -13.13 -4.36
C SER A 135 -0.13 -12.92 -4.75
N ASN A 136 -0.44 -11.82 -5.40
CA ASN A 136 -1.78 -11.53 -5.89
C ASN A 136 -2.26 -12.63 -6.87
N TYR A 137 -1.34 -13.17 -7.64
CA TYR A 137 -1.62 -14.16 -8.69
C TYR A 137 -1.81 -15.59 -8.17
N ALA A 138 -1.36 -15.87 -6.94
CA ALA A 138 -1.57 -17.15 -6.30
C ALA A 138 -2.90 -17.29 -5.57
N THR A 139 -3.74 -16.25 -5.63
CA THR A 139 -5.06 -16.19 -4.96
C THR A 139 -6.16 -16.83 -5.80
N ASP A 140 -7.29 -17.12 -5.16
CA ASP A 140 -8.52 -17.57 -5.83
C ASP A 140 -9.11 -16.53 -6.78
N VAL A 141 -8.70 -15.27 -6.68
CA VAL A 141 -9.06 -14.18 -7.60
C VAL A 141 -8.48 -14.43 -8.99
N PHE A 142 -7.22 -14.85 -9.08
CA PHE A 142 -6.50 -15.01 -10.34
C PHE A 142 -6.28 -16.48 -10.75
N ARG A 143 -6.22 -17.43 -9.81
CA ARG A 143 -5.97 -18.83 -10.13
C ARG A 143 -6.90 -19.41 -11.22
N PRO A 144 -8.21 -19.14 -11.23
CA PRO A 144 -9.07 -19.65 -12.30
C PRO A 144 -8.68 -19.19 -13.70
N LEU A 145 -8.14 -17.96 -13.83
CA LEU A 145 -7.67 -17.42 -15.10
C LEU A 145 -6.35 -18.11 -15.51
N PHE A 146 -5.41 -18.26 -14.59
CA PHE A 146 -4.16 -18.96 -14.85
C PHE A 146 -4.40 -20.43 -15.15
N ASP A 147 -5.27 -21.12 -14.42
CA ASP A 147 -5.62 -22.53 -14.68
C ASP A 147 -6.16 -22.70 -16.10
N ARG A 148 -6.98 -21.73 -16.56
CA ARG A 148 -7.47 -21.75 -17.94
C ARG A 148 -6.38 -21.49 -18.98
N LEU A 149 -5.49 -20.55 -18.71
CA LEU A 149 -4.34 -20.27 -19.57
C LEU A 149 -3.39 -21.47 -19.64
N GLU A 150 -3.10 -22.10 -18.51
CA GLU A 150 -2.30 -23.33 -18.45
C GLU A 150 -2.91 -24.45 -19.27
N ALA A 151 -4.23 -24.66 -19.15
CA ALA A 151 -4.93 -25.68 -19.93
C ALA A 151 -4.91 -25.40 -21.44
N LEU A 152 -4.93 -24.14 -21.88
CA LEU A 152 -4.89 -23.75 -23.28
C LEU A 152 -3.50 -23.78 -23.87
N SER A 153 -2.50 -23.35 -23.13
CA SER A 153 -1.11 -23.21 -23.59
C SER A 153 -0.27 -24.47 -23.41
N GLY A 154 -0.67 -25.37 -22.51
CA GLY A 154 0.13 -26.50 -22.06
C GLY A 154 1.32 -26.11 -21.15
N ARG A 155 1.40 -24.84 -20.76
CA ARG A 155 2.48 -24.30 -19.90
C ARG A 155 1.99 -24.07 -18.48
N LYS A 156 2.90 -24.01 -17.52
CA LYS A 156 2.59 -23.75 -16.11
C LYS A 156 3.00 -22.33 -15.72
N TYR A 157 2.17 -21.67 -14.94
CA TYR A 157 2.52 -20.40 -14.31
C TYR A 157 3.44 -20.66 -13.11
N ALA A 158 4.64 -20.10 -13.14
CA ALA A 158 5.68 -20.38 -12.15
C ALA A 158 5.84 -19.27 -11.09
N ASP A 159 5.13 -18.15 -11.21
CA ASP A 159 5.26 -16.97 -10.33
C ASP A 159 6.73 -16.49 -10.20
N VAL A 160 7.45 -16.49 -11.33
CA VAL A 160 8.86 -16.11 -11.39
C VAL A 160 8.99 -14.69 -11.93
N TYR A 161 9.74 -13.86 -11.23
CA TYR A 161 10.00 -12.46 -11.61
C TYR A 161 11.39 -12.31 -12.20
N PRO A 162 11.58 -11.37 -13.15
CA PRO A 162 12.92 -11.06 -13.65
C PRO A 162 13.81 -10.54 -12.51
N ALA A 163 15.08 -10.89 -12.56
CA ALA A 163 16.06 -10.34 -11.65
C ALA A 163 16.11 -8.79 -11.77
N PRO A 164 16.43 -8.06 -10.69
CA PRO A 164 16.55 -6.60 -10.75
C PRO A 164 17.47 -6.17 -11.91
N GLY A 165 16.98 -5.27 -12.77
CA GLY A 165 17.69 -4.81 -13.97
C GLY A 165 17.59 -5.72 -15.19
N SER A 166 17.02 -6.91 -15.10
CA SER A 166 16.75 -7.80 -16.22
C SER A 166 15.36 -7.51 -16.80
N LYS A 167 15.25 -7.54 -18.14
CA LYS A 167 13.96 -7.49 -18.85
C LYS A 167 13.43 -8.89 -19.19
N ARG A 168 14.10 -9.94 -18.79
CA ARG A 168 13.80 -11.30 -19.17
C ARG A 168 13.71 -12.19 -17.94
N VAL A 169 12.67 -12.99 -17.84
CA VAL A 169 12.56 -14.05 -16.87
C VAL A 169 13.31 -15.26 -17.39
N GLU A 170 14.24 -15.80 -16.61
CA GLU A 170 14.82 -17.10 -16.89
C GLU A 170 13.86 -18.18 -16.37
N ALA A 171 12.75 -18.33 -17.09
CA ALA A 171 11.81 -19.41 -16.86
C ALA A 171 12.12 -20.54 -17.86
N GLY A 172 11.93 -21.77 -17.45
CA GLY A 172 12.04 -22.91 -18.38
C GLY A 172 11.03 -22.79 -19.52
N ASP A 173 11.27 -23.49 -20.62
CA ASP A 173 10.43 -23.42 -21.84
C ASP A 173 8.95 -23.83 -21.57
N ASP A 174 8.68 -24.53 -20.46
CA ASP A 174 7.35 -25.01 -20.08
C ASP A 174 6.60 -24.04 -19.12
N THR A 175 7.12 -22.83 -18.86
CA THR A 175 6.51 -21.83 -17.98
C THR A 175 5.87 -20.69 -18.73
N LEU A 176 4.83 -20.11 -18.13
CA LEU A 176 4.14 -18.89 -18.59
C LEU A 176 4.74 -17.67 -17.90
#